data_ee2a977f3369d3f57b2a41eded246bda
#
_entry.id   ee2a977f3369d3f57b2a41eded246bda
#
_cell.length_a   1.000
_cell.length_b   1.000
_cell.length_c   1.000
_cell.angle_alpha   90.00
_cell.angle_beta   90.00
_cell.angle_gamma   90.00
#
_symmetry.space_group_name_H-M   'P 1'
#
loop_
_entity.id
_entity.type
_entity.pdbx_description
1 polymer ?
#
loop_
_entity_poly.entity_id
_entity_poly.type
_entity_poly.pdbx_seq_one_letter_code
_entity_poly.pdbx_strand_id
1 'polypeptide(L)'
;MKIKKFMTGVLALSLTAVLASCGGDTNKAEEKPEQTTEEATTEETAAEETEEETETEDADTEEKENDKGEASETPTGETVSVTMVTDFGGINDKSFNQSAYEGLQGAESDGTATFDYIESHKDSDYKPNLESALDSESDIILTVGYALYEPTVEAAKTNEDQNYVIIDSDNQENLPNLVGVGFADHQNSFLVGYIAGMMSETNNVGFIGGMEGVVISRFDYGFRAGVEHAAREKGEDIEVQVQYANSYSDQAAGKNIADRMYQNGADVVFHAAGGVGIGVIEAAKENDKWVIGVDRDQQEEAPDNMLVSTIKGVGDAVKLIIDDYQIGEFKGGETVRFTLADGDAVSIKYADNGLVTDEIKEKVEQIKQDIIDGKIEVPQNEEEAIEMGYIEAE
;
A
#
# COMPACT_ATOMS: atom_id res chain seq x y z
N MET A 1 61.90 -5.71 2.60
CA MET A 1 63.04 -4.75 2.72
C MET A 1 62.59 -3.37 2.29
N LYS A 2 62.75 -2.41 3.19
CA LYS A 2 62.53 -0.95 3.12
C LYS A 2 61.13 -0.43 3.41
N ILE A 3 60.98 -0.12 4.65
CA ILE A 3 60.12 0.85 5.33
C ILE A 3 60.45 2.28 4.86
N LYS A 4 59.47 3.12 4.64
CA LYS A 4 59.61 4.58 4.89
C LYS A 4 58.31 5.14 5.45
N LYS A 5 58.40 5.51 6.73
CA LYS A 5 57.53 6.46 7.46
C LYS A 5 57.88 7.89 7.04
N PHE A 6 56.97 8.82 7.11
CA PHE A 6 57.11 10.26 7.43
C PHE A 6 55.70 10.87 7.28
N MET A 7 55.18 11.79 7.99
CA MET A 7 55.35 12.42 9.30
C MET A 7 54.23 13.43 9.46
N THR A 8 53.72 13.46 10.59
CA THR A 8 52.80 14.36 11.31
C THR A 8 52.87 15.85 10.91
N GLY A 9 51.72 16.52 10.85
CA GLY A 9 51.61 17.97 10.90
C GLY A 9 50.30 18.37 11.58
N VAL A 10 50.38 18.62 12.88
CA VAL A 10 49.38 19.29 13.72
C VAL A 10 49.56 20.79 13.57
N LEU A 11 48.50 21.54 13.35
CA LEU A 11 48.48 22.96 13.74
C LEU A 11 47.07 23.33 14.27
N ALA A 12 47.11 23.80 15.50
CA ALA A 12 45.98 24.21 16.31
C ALA A 12 45.85 25.75 16.31
N LEU A 13 44.68 26.17 16.78
CA LEU A 13 44.32 27.46 17.39
C LEU A 13 44.08 28.67 16.47
N SER A 14 42.88 29.26 16.51
CA SER A 14 42.65 30.41 17.41
C SER A 14 41.18 30.78 17.53
N LEU A 15 40.78 30.85 18.78
CA LEU A 15 39.56 31.43 19.36
C LEU A 15 39.62 32.96 19.24
N THR A 16 38.52 33.62 18.85
CA THR A 16 38.22 34.99 19.30
C THR A 16 36.75 35.19 19.53
N ALA A 17 36.40 35.29 20.80
CA ALA A 17 35.14 35.82 21.31
C ALA A 17 35.25 37.36 21.37
N VAL A 18 34.17 38.03 20.96
CA VAL A 18 33.93 39.43 21.39
C VAL A 18 32.51 39.53 21.90
N LEU A 19 32.44 39.79 23.20
CA LEU A 19 31.29 40.26 23.95
C LEU A 19 31.27 41.78 23.91
N ALA A 20 30.12 42.37 23.96
CA ALA A 20 29.65 43.58 24.63
C ALA A 20 28.60 44.29 23.76
N SER A 21 27.55 44.87 24.22
CA SER A 21 27.00 45.20 25.56
C SER A 21 25.85 46.17 25.33
N CYS A 22 24.80 46.04 26.11
CA CYS A 22 23.88 47.10 26.64
C CYS A 22 23.23 48.07 25.64
N GLY A 23 22.00 48.39 25.75
CA GLY A 23 21.03 48.53 26.81
C GLY A 23 19.94 49.49 26.38
N GLY A 24 18.81 49.49 27.09
CA GLY A 24 17.91 50.65 27.16
C GLY A 24 16.49 50.36 26.68
N ASP A 25 15.69 49.92 27.56
CA ASP A 25 14.46 50.40 28.20
C ASP A 25 13.62 51.44 27.41
N THR A 26 12.35 51.18 27.24
CA THR A 26 11.19 51.67 27.98
C THR A 26 9.87 51.54 27.19
N ASN A 27 8.93 50.89 27.85
CA ASN A 27 7.52 51.23 28.10
C ASN A 27 6.43 51.38 27.02
N LYS A 28 5.37 50.61 27.34
CA LYS A 28 3.93 50.93 27.34
C LYS A 28 3.25 51.08 25.97
N ALA A 29 2.13 50.56 25.72
CA ALA A 29 0.91 50.26 26.45
C ALA A 29 -0.04 49.45 25.58
N GLU A 30 -0.83 48.64 26.27
CA GLU A 30 -2.18 48.19 26.02
C GLU A 30 -3.00 48.99 25.00
N GLU A 31 -3.72 48.24 24.16
CA GLU A 31 -5.16 48.47 24.00
C GLU A 31 -5.77 47.33 23.18
N LYS A 32 -6.69 46.63 23.82
CA LYS A 32 -7.79 45.90 23.21
C LYS A 32 -8.99 46.88 23.23
N PRO A 33 -9.82 46.95 22.23
CA PRO A 33 -11.23 46.59 22.38
C PRO A 33 -11.76 45.94 21.09
N GLU A 34 -12.78 45.25 21.07
CA GLU A 34 -14.12 45.14 21.55
C GLU A 34 -14.94 44.37 20.53
N GLN A 35 -15.74 43.48 21.03
CA GLN A 35 -16.80 42.77 20.33
C GLN A 35 -17.86 43.73 19.78
N THR A 36 -18.41 43.42 18.61
CA THR A 36 -19.78 43.77 18.29
C THR A 36 -20.53 42.58 17.76
N THR A 37 -21.45 42.15 18.57
CA THR A 37 -22.58 41.28 18.27
C THR A 37 -23.62 42.11 17.51
N GLU A 38 -24.17 41.58 16.43
CA GLU A 38 -25.54 41.93 16.01
C GLU A 38 -26.31 40.67 15.65
N GLU A 39 -27.41 40.54 16.37
CA GLU A 39 -28.46 39.54 16.25
C GLU A 39 -29.47 39.88 15.16
N ALA A 40 -30.24 38.83 14.84
CA ALA A 40 -31.61 38.82 14.34
C ALA A 40 -31.76 38.94 12.80
N THR A 41 -32.57 38.16 12.15
CA THR A 41 -33.93 37.72 12.45
C THR A 41 -34.33 36.54 11.55
N THR A 42 -35.05 35.63 12.15
CA THR A 42 -35.94 34.59 11.61
C THR A 42 -36.96 35.12 10.60
N GLU A 43 -37.20 34.37 9.51
CA GLU A 43 -38.56 34.23 8.95
C GLU A 43 -38.82 32.83 8.47
N GLU A 44 -39.81 32.27 9.12
CA GLU A 44 -40.49 31.00 8.93
C GLU A 44 -41.58 31.22 7.87
N THR A 45 -41.69 30.34 6.87
CA THR A 45 -42.96 30.14 6.17
C THR A 45 -43.15 28.64 5.86
N ALA A 46 -44.24 28.14 6.41
CA ALA A 46 -44.74 26.78 6.32
C ALA A 46 -45.73 26.60 5.18
N ALA A 47 -46.00 25.31 4.89
CA ALA A 47 -47.17 24.71 4.27
C ALA A 47 -47.19 24.73 2.72
N GLU A 48 -47.48 23.67 2.01
CA GLU A 48 -48.68 22.82 2.11
C GLU A 48 -48.50 21.46 1.42
N GLU A 49 -49.08 20.44 1.99
CA GLU A 49 -49.32 19.09 1.47
C GLU A 49 -50.30 19.14 0.27
N THR A 50 -50.11 18.21 -0.68
CA THR A 50 -51.25 17.62 -1.41
C THR A 50 -50.92 16.19 -1.76
N GLU A 51 -51.69 15.28 -1.13
CA GLU A 51 -51.90 13.91 -1.54
C GLU A 51 -52.76 13.87 -2.81
N GLU A 52 -52.47 12.96 -3.74
CA GLU A 52 -53.45 12.40 -4.65
C GLU A 52 -53.12 10.93 -4.93
N GLU A 53 -53.96 10.08 -4.40
CA GLU A 53 -54.10 8.66 -4.79
C GLU A 53 -54.80 8.60 -6.16
N THR A 54 -54.44 7.59 -6.97
CA THR A 54 -55.38 6.72 -7.72
C THR A 54 -54.61 5.62 -8.45
N GLU A 55 -54.85 4.43 -8.03
CA GLU A 55 -55.53 3.25 -8.66
C GLU A 55 -54.79 2.51 -9.78
N THR A 56 -54.55 1.28 -9.45
CA THR A 56 -54.40 -0.02 -10.10
C THR A 56 -54.88 -0.17 -11.55
N GLU A 57 -54.12 -0.86 -12.38
CA GLU A 57 -54.59 -1.91 -13.28
C GLU A 57 -53.50 -2.98 -13.55
N ASP A 58 -53.97 -4.24 -13.38
CA ASP A 58 -53.31 -5.49 -13.71
C ASP A 58 -53.05 -5.68 -15.19
N ALA A 59 -51.94 -6.32 -15.54
CA ALA A 59 -51.85 -7.30 -16.65
C ALA A 59 -50.50 -8.03 -16.66
N ASP A 60 -50.53 -9.21 -16.17
CA ASP A 60 -50.12 -10.52 -16.74
C ASP A 60 -48.74 -10.70 -17.43
N THR A 61 -47.98 -11.56 -16.81
CA THR A 61 -47.16 -12.68 -17.28
C THR A 61 -46.19 -12.48 -18.48
N GLU A 62 -44.88 -12.59 -18.19
CA GLU A 62 -44.05 -13.63 -18.82
C GLU A 62 -42.74 -13.87 -18.00
N GLU A 63 -42.58 -15.13 -17.61
CA GLU A 63 -41.38 -15.72 -17.04
C GLU A 63 -40.17 -15.55 -17.98
N LYS A 64 -39.05 -15.11 -17.43
CA LYS A 64 -37.72 -15.55 -17.89
C LYS A 64 -36.85 -15.90 -16.71
N GLU A 65 -36.45 -17.14 -16.76
CA GLU A 65 -35.54 -17.84 -15.87
C GLU A 65 -34.19 -17.18 -15.68
N ASN A 66 -33.75 -17.31 -14.45
CA ASN A 66 -32.39 -17.66 -14.01
C ASN A 66 -31.23 -16.73 -14.41
N ASP A 67 -30.91 -15.85 -13.52
CA ASP A 67 -29.51 -15.70 -13.14
C ASP A 67 -29.38 -16.00 -11.63
N LYS A 68 -28.86 -17.17 -11.33
CA LYS A 68 -28.43 -17.52 -9.97
C LYS A 68 -27.11 -16.78 -9.73
N GLY A 69 -27.19 -15.56 -9.28
CA GLY A 69 -26.13 -15.02 -8.43
C GLY A 69 -26.04 -15.94 -7.21
N GLU A 70 -24.89 -16.59 -7.03
CA GLU A 70 -24.57 -17.25 -5.77
C GLU A 70 -24.63 -16.17 -4.69
N ALA A 71 -25.71 -16.21 -3.92
CA ALA A 71 -25.77 -15.50 -2.68
C ALA A 71 -24.68 -16.13 -1.79
N SER A 72 -23.61 -15.39 -1.52
CA SER A 72 -22.68 -15.72 -0.45
C SER A 72 -23.51 -16.01 0.79
N GLU A 73 -23.49 -17.25 1.24
CA GLU A 73 -24.13 -17.64 2.50
C GLU A 73 -23.45 -16.81 3.59
N THR A 74 -24.21 -15.94 4.26
CA THR A 74 -23.72 -15.21 5.42
C THR A 74 -23.22 -16.22 6.44
N PRO A 75 -21.98 -16.16 6.89
CA PRO A 75 -21.46 -17.08 7.91
C PRO A 75 -22.37 -17.03 9.13
N THR A 76 -22.80 -18.20 9.61
CA THR A 76 -23.72 -18.33 10.76
C THR A 76 -22.96 -18.52 12.08
N GLY A 77 -21.67 -18.15 12.10
CA GLY A 77 -20.78 -18.25 13.26
C GLY A 77 -20.99 -17.12 14.28
N GLU A 78 -20.34 -17.26 15.43
CA GLU A 78 -20.23 -16.16 16.41
C GLU A 78 -19.38 -15.03 15.80
N THR A 79 -19.68 -13.77 16.17
CA THR A 79 -18.89 -12.61 15.74
C THR A 79 -17.46 -12.73 16.26
N VAL A 80 -16.46 -12.59 15.38
CA VAL A 80 -15.03 -12.71 15.73
C VAL A 80 -14.49 -11.37 16.22
N SER A 81 -13.82 -11.38 17.35
CA SER A 81 -13.10 -10.20 17.85
C SER A 81 -11.67 -10.16 17.31
N VAL A 82 -11.27 -9.03 16.73
CA VAL A 82 -9.95 -8.85 16.11
C VAL A 82 -9.26 -7.61 16.67
N THR A 83 -8.00 -7.73 17.09
CA THR A 83 -7.16 -6.56 17.37
C THR A 83 -6.05 -6.47 16.33
N MET A 84 -6.09 -5.40 15.54
CA MET A 84 -5.08 -5.13 14.50
C MET A 84 -3.92 -4.33 15.08
N VAL A 85 -2.69 -4.73 14.77
CA VAL A 85 -1.47 -3.96 15.04
C VAL A 85 -0.79 -3.61 13.71
N THR A 86 -0.63 -2.31 13.42
CA THR A 86 0.01 -1.86 12.18
C THR A 86 1.50 -1.68 12.35
N ASP A 87 2.22 -1.69 11.22
CA ASP A 87 3.55 -1.09 11.16
C ASP A 87 3.47 0.45 11.25
N PHE A 88 4.60 1.15 11.06
CA PHE A 88 4.66 2.60 11.19
C PHE A 88 4.10 3.40 9.98
N GLY A 89 3.48 2.71 9.00
CA GLY A 89 2.71 3.35 7.92
C GLY A 89 1.39 3.95 8.41
N GLY A 90 0.77 3.31 9.41
CA GLY A 90 -0.52 3.72 9.98
C GLY A 90 -1.71 3.52 9.04
N ILE A 91 -2.93 3.59 9.58
CA ILE A 91 -4.17 3.27 8.86
C ILE A 91 -4.57 4.29 7.78
N ASN A 92 -3.87 5.41 7.68
CA ASN A 92 -4.16 6.49 6.72
C ASN A 92 -3.08 6.61 5.63
N ASP A 93 -2.38 5.52 5.33
CA ASP A 93 -1.29 5.48 4.34
C ASP A 93 -1.77 5.55 2.88
N LYS A 94 -3.08 5.52 2.64
CA LYS A 94 -3.71 5.43 1.31
C LYS A 94 -3.28 4.19 0.51
N SER A 95 -2.83 3.14 1.21
CA SER A 95 -2.19 1.97 0.65
C SER A 95 -2.47 0.72 1.50
N PHE A 96 -1.44 0.04 1.95
CA PHE A 96 -1.39 -1.27 2.57
C PHE A 96 -2.16 -1.38 3.91
N ASN A 97 -1.81 -0.56 4.91
CA ASN A 97 -2.46 -0.61 6.23
C ASN A 97 -3.92 -0.15 6.15
N GLN A 98 -4.20 0.86 5.32
CA GLN A 98 -5.58 1.30 5.09
C GLN A 98 -6.43 0.18 4.47
N SER A 99 -5.88 -0.61 3.55
CA SER A 99 -6.59 -1.76 2.96
C SER A 99 -6.97 -2.81 4.02
N ALA A 100 -6.07 -3.14 4.95
CA ALA A 100 -6.36 -4.05 6.06
C ALA A 100 -7.47 -3.49 6.97
N TYR A 101 -7.37 -2.21 7.32
CA TYR A 101 -8.34 -1.51 8.14
C TYR A 101 -9.74 -1.48 7.48
N GLU A 102 -9.82 -1.17 6.18
CA GLU A 102 -11.07 -1.19 5.41
C GLU A 102 -11.67 -2.60 5.32
N GLY A 103 -10.84 -3.65 5.26
CA GLY A 103 -11.28 -5.05 5.35
C GLY A 103 -11.97 -5.36 6.67
N LEU A 104 -11.40 -4.90 7.80
CA LEU A 104 -12.01 -5.03 9.13
C LEU A 104 -13.32 -4.25 9.24
N GLN A 105 -13.36 -3.01 8.72
CA GLN A 105 -14.60 -2.22 8.66
C GLN A 105 -15.69 -2.92 7.84
N GLY A 106 -15.31 -3.57 6.74
CA GLY A 106 -16.21 -4.38 5.94
C GLY A 106 -16.78 -5.56 6.74
N ALA A 107 -15.92 -6.32 7.42
CA ALA A 107 -16.32 -7.44 8.27
C ALA A 107 -17.22 -7.00 9.44
N GLU A 108 -16.95 -5.85 10.05
CA GLU A 108 -17.81 -5.27 11.09
C GLU A 108 -19.17 -4.86 10.52
N SER A 109 -19.21 -4.22 9.35
CA SER A 109 -20.46 -3.85 8.67
C SER A 109 -21.31 -5.07 8.28
N ASP A 110 -20.65 -6.16 7.91
CA ASP A 110 -21.29 -7.44 7.59
C ASP A 110 -21.74 -8.21 8.84
N GLY A 111 -21.34 -7.76 10.05
CA GLY A 111 -21.64 -8.37 11.35
C GLY A 111 -20.82 -9.64 11.63
N THR A 112 -19.76 -9.90 10.86
CA THR A 112 -18.89 -11.07 11.02
C THR A 112 -17.77 -10.84 12.02
N ALA A 113 -17.35 -9.58 12.23
CA ALA A 113 -16.34 -9.24 13.22
C ALA A 113 -16.68 -8.00 14.05
N THR A 114 -16.00 -7.85 15.18
CA THR A 114 -15.75 -6.58 15.88
C THR A 114 -14.25 -6.36 15.91
N PHE A 115 -13.79 -5.10 15.88
CA PHE A 115 -12.35 -4.88 15.89
C PHE A 115 -11.93 -3.62 16.63
N ASP A 116 -10.69 -3.67 17.13
CA ASP A 116 -9.90 -2.53 17.59
C ASP A 116 -8.57 -2.50 16.83
N TYR A 117 -7.86 -1.38 16.87
CA TYR A 117 -6.54 -1.27 16.24
C TYR A 117 -5.54 -0.46 17.08
N ILE A 118 -4.27 -0.78 16.91
CA ILE A 118 -3.14 -0.13 17.57
C ILE A 118 -2.12 0.24 16.49
N GLU A 119 -1.84 1.54 16.33
CA GLU A 119 -0.83 2.00 15.38
C GLU A 119 0.55 2.02 16.03
N SER A 120 1.56 1.56 15.27
CA SER A 120 2.96 1.71 15.65
C SER A 120 3.58 2.87 14.89
N HIS A 121 4.46 3.62 15.55
CA HIS A 121 5.13 4.76 14.93
C HIS A 121 6.64 4.53 14.73
N LYS A 122 7.16 3.44 15.24
CA LYS A 122 8.56 2.99 15.15
C LYS A 122 8.68 1.53 15.59
N ASP A 123 9.73 0.85 15.20
CA ASP A 123 9.97 -0.57 15.50
C ASP A 123 9.88 -0.91 16.99
N SER A 124 10.33 0.01 17.87
CA SER A 124 10.27 -0.21 19.33
C SER A 124 8.86 -0.25 19.90
N ASP A 125 7.85 0.11 19.13
CA ASP A 125 6.44 0.08 19.55
C ASP A 125 5.80 -1.29 19.30
N TYR A 126 6.38 -2.14 18.42
CA TYR A 126 5.79 -3.41 18.02
C TYR A 126 5.53 -4.36 19.19
N LYS A 127 6.54 -4.63 20.03
CA LYS A 127 6.37 -5.53 21.19
C LYS A 127 5.37 -5.00 22.22
N PRO A 128 5.47 -3.74 22.72
CA PRO A 128 4.45 -3.18 23.60
C PRO A 128 3.04 -3.19 23.02
N ASN A 129 2.89 -2.94 21.70
CA ASN A 129 1.59 -2.95 21.04
C ASN A 129 1.01 -4.37 20.96
N LEU A 130 1.85 -5.39 20.70
CA LEU A 130 1.43 -6.79 20.73
C LEU A 130 1.04 -7.25 22.14
N GLU A 131 1.75 -6.80 23.19
CA GLU A 131 1.36 -7.04 24.59
C GLU A 131 0.00 -6.40 24.89
N SER A 132 -0.23 -5.16 24.42
CA SER A 132 -1.52 -4.47 24.59
C SER A 132 -2.64 -5.16 23.78
N ALA A 133 -2.33 -5.68 22.59
CA ALA A 133 -3.28 -6.46 21.80
C ALA A 133 -3.65 -7.79 22.48
N LEU A 134 -2.69 -8.44 23.16
CA LEU A 134 -2.95 -9.64 23.94
C LEU A 134 -3.88 -9.36 25.13
N ASP A 135 -3.69 -8.22 25.80
CA ASP A 135 -4.53 -7.79 26.93
C ASP A 135 -6.00 -7.49 26.51
N SER A 136 -6.29 -7.33 25.20
CA SER A 136 -7.65 -7.15 24.70
C SER A 136 -8.50 -8.42 24.70
N GLU A 137 -7.88 -9.60 24.90
CA GLU A 137 -8.53 -10.93 24.86
C GLU A 137 -9.31 -11.17 23.55
N SER A 138 -8.83 -10.60 22.41
CA SER A 138 -9.44 -10.80 21.09
C SER A 138 -9.20 -12.23 20.58
N ASP A 139 -10.13 -12.76 19.79
CA ASP A 139 -10.00 -14.09 19.16
C ASP A 139 -8.80 -14.17 18.22
N ILE A 140 -8.50 -13.07 17.51
CA ILE A 140 -7.39 -12.95 16.57
C ILE A 140 -6.60 -11.67 16.84
N ILE A 141 -5.27 -11.77 16.92
CA ILE A 141 -4.35 -10.64 16.81
C ILE A 141 -3.83 -10.60 15.37
N LEU A 142 -4.21 -9.57 14.62
CA LEU A 142 -3.82 -9.34 13.24
C LEU A 142 -2.66 -8.35 13.17
N THR A 143 -1.50 -8.80 12.73
CA THR A 143 -0.33 -7.94 12.52
C THR A 143 -0.15 -7.63 11.03
N VAL A 144 0.02 -6.35 10.70
CA VAL A 144 0.03 -5.87 9.33
C VAL A 144 1.40 -5.31 8.98
N GLY A 145 2.15 -6.04 8.13
CA GLY A 145 3.47 -5.68 7.65
C GLY A 145 4.59 -6.63 8.09
N TYR A 146 5.49 -6.95 7.15
CA TYR A 146 6.60 -7.89 7.37
C TYR A 146 7.57 -7.46 8.50
N ALA A 147 7.61 -6.17 8.85
CA ALA A 147 8.43 -5.65 9.94
C ALA A 147 7.98 -6.19 11.33
N LEU A 148 6.72 -6.62 11.43
CA LEU A 148 6.18 -7.25 12.64
C LEU A 148 6.46 -8.76 12.73
N TYR A 149 7.14 -9.37 11.75
CA TYR A 149 7.35 -10.82 11.72
C TYR A 149 8.00 -11.36 13.00
N GLU A 150 9.19 -10.88 13.34
CA GLU A 150 9.93 -11.36 14.52
C GLU A 150 9.15 -11.13 15.84
N PRO A 151 8.59 -9.92 16.10
CA PRO A 151 7.75 -9.71 17.27
C PRO A 151 6.52 -10.62 17.34
N THR A 152 5.84 -10.86 16.18
CA THR A 152 4.66 -11.72 16.11
C THR A 152 5.02 -13.18 16.39
N VAL A 153 6.09 -13.68 15.80
CA VAL A 153 6.59 -15.04 16.05
C VAL A 153 6.96 -15.25 17.52
N GLU A 154 7.62 -14.27 18.15
CA GLU A 154 7.96 -14.32 19.58
C GLU A 154 6.69 -14.34 20.46
N ALA A 155 5.69 -13.50 20.10
CA ALA A 155 4.41 -13.47 20.81
C ALA A 155 3.64 -14.79 20.65
N ALA A 156 3.57 -15.35 19.43
CA ALA A 156 2.88 -16.61 19.15
C ALA A 156 3.53 -17.80 19.87
N LYS A 157 4.86 -17.86 19.97
CA LYS A 157 5.58 -18.89 20.76
C LYS A 157 5.31 -18.78 22.24
N THR A 158 5.11 -17.58 22.75
CA THR A 158 4.92 -17.34 24.19
C THR A 158 3.48 -17.57 24.61
N ASN A 159 2.53 -17.32 23.71
CA ASN A 159 1.10 -17.38 23.96
C ASN A 159 0.43 -18.39 23.00
N GLU A 160 0.67 -19.69 23.26
CA GLU A 160 0.27 -20.78 22.37
C GLU A 160 -1.27 -20.90 22.18
N ASP A 161 -2.06 -20.38 23.12
CA ASP A 161 -3.53 -20.41 23.06
C ASP A 161 -4.15 -19.21 22.31
N GLN A 162 -3.33 -18.19 21.95
CA GLN A 162 -3.76 -17.01 21.19
C GLN A 162 -3.53 -17.21 19.70
N ASN A 163 -4.53 -16.88 18.87
CA ASN A 163 -4.39 -16.93 17.41
C ASN A 163 -3.79 -15.64 16.86
N TYR A 164 -2.82 -15.79 15.98
CA TYR A 164 -2.13 -14.69 15.30
C TYR A 164 -2.26 -14.84 13.78
N VAL A 165 -2.38 -13.70 13.12
CA VAL A 165 -2.27 -13.59 11.67
C VAL A 165 -1.22 -12.54 11.33
N ILE A 166 -0.33 -12.84 10.39
CA ILE A 166 0.65 -11.86 9.91
C ILE A 166 0.50 -11.65 8.40
N ILE A 167 0.27 -10.40 8.00
CA ILE A 167 0.22 -9.99 6.61
C ILE A 167 1.63 -9.67 6.10
N ASP A 168 1.92 -10.06 4.86
CA ASP A 168 3.21 -9.93 4.17
C ASP A 168 4.34 -10.78 4.73
N SER A 169 4.02 -11.85 5.43
CA SER A 169 5.02 -12.81 5.90
C SER A 169 4.51 -14.23 5.85
N ASP A 170 5.46 -15.16 5.67
CA ASP A 170 5.19 -16.58 5.77
C ASP A 170 5.27 -17.03 7.24
N ASN A 171 4.48 -18.02 7.62
CA ASN A 171 4.70 -18.75 8.87
C ASN A 171 5.86 -19.76 8.70
N GLN A 172 7.09 -19.25 8.66
CA GLN A 172 8.30 -20.06 8.38
C GLN A 172 8.56 -21.13 9.44
N GLU A 173 8.09 -20.91 10.66
CA GLU A 173 8.29 -21.84 11.77
C GLU A 173 7.14 -22.84 11.94
N ASN A 174 6.10 -22.75 11.13
CA ASN A 174 4.88 -23.57 11.16
C ASN A 174 4.22 -23.58 12.56
N LEU A 175 4.17 -22.42 13.21
CA LEU A 175 3.54 -22.27 14.52
C LEU A 175 2.04 -22.53 14.40
N PRO A 176 1.45 -23.44 15.19
CA PRO A 176 0.07 -23.89 15.01
C PRO A 176 -0.99 -22.83 15.30
N ASN A 177 -0.60 -21.74 15.96
CA ASN A 177 -1.45 -20.59 16.31
C ASN A 177 -1.12 -19.34 15.48
N LEU A 178 -0.35 -19.46 14.40
CA LEU A 178 -0.01 -18.37 13.49
C LEU A 178 -0.41 -18.75 12.05
N VAL A 179 -1.09 -17.84 11.36
CA VAL A 179 -1.32 -17.89 9.91
C VAL A 179 -0.45 -16.82 9.25
N GLY A 180 0.40 -17.23 8.30
CA GLY A 180 1.07 -16.30 7.40
C GLY A 180 0.17 -15.96 6.20
N VAL A 181 0.20 -14.71 5.74
CA VAL A 181 -0.50 -14.28 4.52
C VAL A 181 0.51 -13.59 3.61
N GLY A 182 0.67 -14.11 2.40
CA GLY A 182 1.62 -13.60 1.41
C GLY A 182 0.96 -13.32 0.07
N PHE A 183 1.56 -12.42 -0.70
CA PHE A 183 1.10 -12.03 -2.03
C PHE A 183 2.23 -12.17 -3.06
N ALA A 184 1.87 -12.51 -4.28
CA ALA A 184 2.81 -12.58 -5.39
C ALA A 184 2.99 -11.20 -6.06
N ASP A 185 3.46 -10.23 -5.27
CA ASP A 185 3.64 -8.84 -5.68
C ASP A 185 4.53 -8.66 -6.92
N HIS A 186 5.45 -9.61 -7.19
CA HIS A 186 6.27 -9.62 -8.40
C HIS A 186 5.42 -9.80 -9.66
N GLN A 187 4.31 -10.56 -9.58
CA GLN A 187 3.51 -10.88 -10.75
C GLN A 187 2.70 -9.66 -11.25
N ASN A 188 2.00 -8.95 -10.37
CA ASN A 188 1.27 -7.74 -10.78
C ASN A 188 2.23 -6.58 -11.09
N SER A 189 3.39 -6.52 -10.41
CA SER A 189 4.46 -5.56 -10.72
C SER A 189 5.04 -5.75 -12.12
N PHE A 190 5.17 -7.00 -12.59
CA PHE A 190 5.56 -7.28 -13.96
C PHE A 190 4.57 -6.67 -14.97
N LEU A 191 3.27 -6.82 -14.71
CA LEU A 191 2.23 -6.29 -15.59
C LEU A 191 2.31 -4.76 -15.69
N VAL A 192 2.48 -4.07 -14.55
CA VAL A 192 2.59 -2.62 -14.57
C VAL A 192 3.95 -2.13 -15.09
N GLY A 193 5.01 -2.93 -14.92
CA GLY A 193 6.30 -2.70 -15.55
C GLY A 193 6.22 -2.74 -17.08
N TYR A 194 5.52 -3.73 -17.63
CA TYR A 194 5.23 -3.80 -19.06
C TYR A 194 4.43 -2.57 -19.54
N ILE A 195 3.40 -2.16 -18.79
CA ILE A 195 2.63 -0.95 -19.11
C ILE A 195 3.54 0.28 -19.10
N ALA A 196 4.36 0.45 -18.07
CA ALA A 196 5.30 1.57 -17.97
C ALA A 196 6.25 1.64 -19.18
N GLY A 197 6.85 0.51 -19.55
CA GLY A 197 7.75 0.42 -20.69
C GLY A 197 7.07 0.72 -22.03
N MET A 198 5.83 0.23 -22.23
CA MET A 198 5.06 0.51 -23.45
C MET A 198 4.57 1.95 -23.56
N MET A 199 4.20 2.55 -22.40
CA MET A 199 3.71 3.93 -22.33
C MET A 199 4.81 4.97 -22.38
N SER A 200 6.04 4.64 -21.92
CA SER A 200 7.14 5.60 -21.90
C SER A 200 7.49 6.11 -23.30
N GLU A 201 7.51 7.44 -23.43
CA GLU A 201 7.92 8.18 -24.62
C GLU A 201 9.41 8.53 -24.58
N THR A 202 9.99 8.58 -23.38
CA THR A 202 11.40 8.92 -23.15
C THR A 202 12.31 7.70 -23.07
N ASN A 203 11.75 6.49 -23.01
CA ASN A 203 12.47 5.26 -22.69
C ASN A 203 13.20 5.35 -21.34
N ASN A 204 12.60 6.03 -20.37
CA ASN A 204 13.14 6.20 -19.02
C ASN A 204 11.97 6.19 -18.03
N VAL A 205 12.00 5.23 -17.14
CA VAL A 205 10.95 5.04 -16.11
C VAL A 205 11.58 4.99 -14.73
N GLY A 206 10.78 5.12 -13.68
CA GLY A 206 11.26 5.11 -12.30
C GLY A 206 10.55 4.08 -11.44
N PHE A 207 11.28 3.54 -10.47
CA PHE A 207 10.74 2.77 -9.35
C PHE A 207 11.14 3.40 -8.02
N ILE A 208 10.17 3.60 -7.12
CA ILE A 208 10.42 4.12 -5.78
C ILE A 208 9.94 3.09 -4.77
N GLY A 209 10.88 2.43 -4.09
CA GLY A 209 10.59 1.53 -2.97
C GLY A 209 10.50 2.28 -1.64
N GLY A 210 9.74 1.74 -0.70
CA GLY A 210 9.70 2.23 0.68
C GLY A 210 11.01 1.91 1.41
N MET A 211 11.09 0.76 2.04
CA MET A 211 12.29 0.23 2.69
C MET A 211 12.78 -1.01 1.98
N GLU A 212 14.10 -1.22 1.97
CA GLU A 212 14.67 -2.47 1.46
C GLU A 212 14.15 -3.66 2.25
N GLY A 213 13.76 -4.73 1.55
CA GLY A 213 13.24 -5.94 2.16
C GLY A 213 12.64 -6.89 1.13
N VAL A 214 12.32 -8.11 1.55
CA VAL A 214 11.86 -9.20 0.66
C VAL A 214 10.59 -8.81 -0.11
N VAL A 215 9.67 -8.09 0.54
CA VAL A 215 8.39 -7.67 -0.09
C VAL A 215 8.66 -6.63 -1.17
N ILE A 216 9.40 -5.56 -0.84
CA ILE A 216 9.67 -4.49 -1.80
C ILE A 216 10.59 -4.95 -2.92
N SER A 217 11.48 -5.92 -2.65
CA SER A 217 12.28 -6.60 -3.67
C SER A 217 11.40 -7.27 -4.74
N ARG A 218 10.28 -7.91 -4.36
CA ARG A 218 9.31 -8.49 -5.30
C ARG A 218 8.72 -7.43 -6.23
N PHE A 219 8.33 -6.28 -5.69
CA PHE A 219 7.82 -5.17 -6.50
C PHE A 219 8.89 -4.63 -7.46
N ASP A 220 10.11 -4.38 -6.97
CA ASP A 220 11.22 -3.84 -7.76
C ASP A 220 11.57 -4.76 -8.94
N TYR A 221 11.94 -6.01 -8.65
CA TYR A 221 12.43 -6.91 -9.67
C TYR A 221 11.32 -7.41 -10.61
N GLY A 222 10.08 -7.53 -10.12
CA GLY A 222 8.91 -7.76 -10.96
C GLY A 222 8.69 -6.61 -11.95
N PHE A 223 8.73 -5.36 -11.48
CA PHE A 223 8.59 -4.16 -12.31
C PHE A 223 9.69 -4.07 -13.37
N ARG A 224 10.96 -4.18 -12.96
CA ARG A 224 12.11 -4.12 -13.88
C ARG A 224 12.04 -5.21 -14.94
N ALA A 225 11.63 -6.43 -14.57
CA ALA A 225 11.44 -7.51 -15.52
C ALA A 225 10.32 -7.22 -16.52
N GLY A 226 9.22 -6.61 -16.08
CA GLY A 226 8.14 -6.16 -16.95
C GLY A 226 8.58 -5.06 -17.93
N VAL A 227 9.36 -4.08 -17.47
CA VAL A 227 9.95 -3.03 -18.32
C VAL A 227 10.88 -3.63 -19.37
N GLU A 228 11.76 -4.56 -18.98
CA GLU A 228 12.66 -5.26 -19.90
C GLU A 228 11.88 -6.09 -20.92
N HIS A 229 10.74 -6.71 -20.52
CA HIS A 229 9.87 -7.42 -21.45
C HIS A 229 9.30 -6.46 -22.52
N ALA A 230 8.85 -5.28 -22.13
CA ALA A 230 8.40 -4.23 -23.07
C ALA A 230 9.54 -3.71 -23.95
N ALA A 231 10.72 -3.51 -23.39
CA ALA A 231 11.93 -3.08 -24.11
C ALA A 231 12.27 -4.06 -25.26
N ARG A 232 12.23 -5.37 -24.98
CA ARG A 232 12.45 -6.42 -25.99
C ARG A 232 11.37 -6.39 -27.09
N GLU A 233 10.11 -6.19 -26.74
CA GLU A 233 9.03 -6.10 -27.72
C GLU A 233 9.17 -4.85 -28.60
N LYS A 234 9.51 -3.68 -28.02
CA LYS A 234 9.78 -2.43 -28.75
C LYS A 234 11.07 -2.50 -29.58
N GLY A 235 12.05 -3.32 -29.18
CA GLY A 235 13.40 -3.35 -29.74
C GLY A 235 14.19 -2.09 -29.38
N GLU A 236 13.96 -1.54 -28.20
CA GLU A 236 14.56 -0.32 -27.65
C GLU A 236 15.10 -0.61 -26.24
N ASP A 237 16.14 0.13 -25.83
CA ASP A 237 16.61 0.07 -24.46
C ASP A 237 15.78 1.05 -23.61
N ILE A 238 15.29 0.60 -22.45
CA ILE A 238 14.54 1.43 -21.50
C ILE A 238 15.31 1.49 -20.18
N GLU A 239 15.63 2.71 -19.75
CA GLU A 239 16.31 2.94 -18.47
C GLU A 239 15.31 2.86 -17.32
N VAL A 240 15.67 2.17 -16.23
CA VAL A 240 14.89 2.13 -14.99
C VAL A 240 15.71 2.81 -13.89
N GLN A 241 15.26 3.99 -13.44
CA GLN A 241 15.82 4.65 -12.27
C GLN A 241 15.22 4.02 -11.02
N VAL A 242 16.03 3.47 -10.11
CA VAL A 242 15.58 2.84 -8.86
C VAL A 242 16.05 3.63 -7.67
N GLN A 243 15.17 3.93 -6.73
CA GLN A 243 15.53 4.54 -5.45
C GLN A 243 14.58 4.10 -4.34
N TYR A 244 15.13 3.88 -3.13
CA TYR A 244 14.40 3.59 -1.91
C TYR A 244 14.31 4.84 -1.04
N ALA A 245 13.11 5.10 -0.48
CA ALA A 245 12.88 6.25 0.39
C ALA A 245 13.39 6.04 1.82
N ASN A 246 13.65 4.79 2.21
CA ASN A 246 13.97 4.36 3.57
C ASN A 246 12.89 4.77 4.61
N SER A 247 11.65 4.81 4.17
CA SER A 247 10.46 5.17 4.96
C SER A 247 9.20 4.63 4.28
N TYR A 248 8.13 4.45 5.06
CA TYR A 248 6.77 4.24 4.53
C TYR A 248 5.83 5.42 4.84
N SER A 249 6.31 6.48 5.49
CA SER A 249 5.48 7.63 5.90
C SER A 249 6.00 9.00 5.49
N ASP A 250 7.26 9.14 5.05
CA ASP A 250 7.87 10.42 4.64
C ASP A 250 7.44 10.82 3.22
N GLN A 251 6.27 11.46 3.10
CA GLN A 251 5.74 11.96 1.83
C GLN A 251 6.68 12.95 1.14
N ALA A 252 7.40 13.78 1.92
CA ALA A 252 8.34 14.75 1.35
C ALA A 252 9.55 14.05 0.70
N ALA A 253 10.03 12.94 1.27
CA ALA A 253 11.05 12.12 0.64
C ALA A 253 10.56 11.55 -0.69
N GLY A 254 9.33 10.98 -0.73
CA GLY A 254 8.72 10.46 -1.96
C GLY A 254 8.65 11.52 -3.07
N LYS A 255 8.13 12.71 -2.74
CA LYS A 255 8.04 13.82 -3.67
C LYS A 255 9.39 14.22 -4.22
N ASN A 256 10.39 14.41 -3.35
CA ASN A 256 11.73 14.81 -3.76
C ASN A 256 12.43 13.77 -4.64
N ILE A 257 12.18 12.47 -4.41
CA ILE A 257 12.73 11.39 -5.24
C ILE A 257 12.08 11.41 -6.61
N ALA A 258 10.77 11.45 -6.69
CA ALA A 258 10.02 11.47 -7.94
C ALA A 258 10.34 12.71 -8.78
N ASP A 259 10.40 13.90 -8.17
CA ASP A 259 10.80 15.14 -8.85
C ASP A 259 12.17 14.99 -9.52
N ARG A 260 13.15 14.37 -8.86
CA ARG A 260 14.46 14.12 -9.46
C ARG A 260 14.41 13.11 -10.60
N MET A 261 13.63 12.05 -10.47
CA MET A 261 13.46 11.07 -11.55
C MET A 261 12.85 11.71 -12.80
N TYR A 262 11.79 12.51 -12.63
CA TYR A 262 11.20 13.26 -13.74
C TYR A 262 12.15 14.27 -14.36
N GLN A 263 12.92 15.01 -13.54
CA GLN A 263 13.96 15.93 -14.04
C GLN A 263 15.09 15.21 -14.78
N ASN A 264 15.37 13.95 -14.42
CA ASN A 264 16.37 13.11 -15.07
C ASN A 264 15.80 12.36 -16.29
N GLY A 265 14.57 12.65 -16.70
CA GLY A 265 13.99 12.15 -17.94
C GLY A 265 12.97 11.04 -17.79
N ALA A 266 12.71 10.53 -16.59
CA ALA A 266 11.60 9.60 -16.41
C ALA A 266 10.27 10.26 -16.79
N ASP A 267 9.37 9.52 -17.41
CA ASP A 267 8.01 9.97 -17.71
C ASP A 267 6.92 9.11 -17.07
N VAL A 268 7.28 7.94 -16.55
CA VAL A 268 6.43 7.07 -15.74
C VAL A 268 7.17 6.68 -14.47
N VAL A 269 6.56 6.84 -13.30
CA VAL A 269 7.13 6.38 -12.03
C VAL A 269 6.13 5.46 -11.32
N PHE A 270 6.61 4.26 -10.95
CA PHE A 270 5.89 3.33 -10.07
C PHE A 270 6.42 3.44 -8.65
N HIS A 271 5.55 3.40 -7.66
CA HIS A 271 5.95 3.33 -6.26
C HIS A 271 5.38 2.10 -5.55
N ALA A 272 6.20 1.54 -4.63
CA ALA A 272 5.80 0.54 -3.65
C ALA A 272 6.29 0.99 -2.27
N ALA A 273 5.64 2.01 -1.70
CA ALA A 273 6.22 2.79 -0.61
C ALA A 273 5.19 3.30 0.42
N GLY A 274 3.99 2.74 0.48
CA GLY A 274 2.94 3.15 1.42
C GLY A 274 2.65 4.66 1.34
N GLY A 275 2.55 5.33 2.47
CA GLY A 275 2.26 6.77 2.55
C GLY A 275 3.28 7.69 1.87
N VAL A 276 4.52 7.24 1.65
CA VAL A 276 5.52 7.94 0.82
C VAL A 276 5.00 8.13 -0.61
N GLY A 277 4.21 7.18 -1.11
CA GLY A 277 3.58 7.21 -2.42
C GLY A 277 2.67 8.42 -2.65
N ILE A 278 2.07 8.98 -1.62
CA ILE A 278 1.27 10.22 -1.70
C ILE A 278 2.14 11.36 -2.27
N GLY A 279 3.38 11.47 -1.80
CA GLY A 279 4.33 12.46 -2.31
C GLY A 279 4.76 12.17 -3.76
N VAL A 280 4.93 10.89 -4.14
CA VAL A 280 5.23 10.49 -5.53
C VAL A 280 4.10 10.89 -6.48
N ILE A 281 2.86 10.63 -6.09
CA ILE A 281 1.66 10.99 -6.86
C ILE A 281 1.54 12.52 -6.99
N GLU A 282 1.84 13.28 -5.93
CA GLU A 282 1.86 14.74 -5.98
C GLU A 282 2.93 15.25 -6.97
N ALA A 283 4.13 14.69 -6.95
CA ALA A 283 5.20 15.03 -7.91
C ALA A 283 4.77 14.75 -9.36
N ALA A 284 4.09 13.64 -9.64
CA ALA A 284 3.59 13.32 -10.96
C ALA A 284 2.63 14.40 -11.48
N LYS A 285 1.70 14.85 -10.65
CA LYS A 285 0.75 15.93 -10.98
C LYS A 285 1.45 17.24 -11.26
N GLU A 286 2.43 17.63 -10.43
CA GLU A 286 3.15 18.90 -10.60
C GLU A 286 4.07 18.91 -11.82
N ASN A 287 4.61 17.76 -12.23
CA ASN A 287 5.49 17.64 -13.39
C ASN A 287 4.73 17.28 -14.69
N ASP A 288 3.40 17.11 -14.63
CA ASP A 288 2.57 16.64 -15.77
C ASP A 288 3.14 15.34 -16.36
N LYS A 289 3.40 14.36 -15.47
CA LYS A 289 3.98 13.05 -15.76
C LYS A 289 3.06 11.94 -15.29
N TRP A 290 3.32 10.72 -15.72
CA TRP A 290 2.55 9.56 -15.34
C TRP A 290 3.05 8.90 -14.07
N VAL A 291 2.12 8.29 -13.35
CA VAL A 291 2.38 7.54 -12.13
C VAL A 291 1.61 6.22 -12.13
N ILE A 292 2.18 5.22 -11.47
CA ILE A 292 1.55 3.93 -11.22
C ILE A 292 1.36 3.79 -9.72
N GLY A 293 0.12 3.46 -9.32
CA GLY A 293 -0.29 3.28 -7.93
C GLY A 293 -0.01 1.87 -7.40
N VAL A 294 -0.18 1.68 -6.08
CA VAL A 294 0.08 0.42 -5.38
C VAL A 294 -1.00 0.07 -4.36
N ASP A 295 -1.16 -1.21 -4.09
CA ASP A 295 -2.01 -1.88 -3.12
C ASP A 295 -3.52 -1.75 -3.38
N ARG A 296 -3.99 -0.57 -3.76
CA ARG A 296 -5.39 -0.23 -4.02
C ARG A 296 -5.52 0.67 -5.25
N ASP A 297 -6.74 0.86 -5.73
CA ASP A 297 -7.01 1.86 -6.76
C ASP A 297 -6.73 3.27 -6.21
N GLN A 298 -5.68 3.89 -6.73
CA GLN A 298 -5.25 5.25 -6.35
C GLN A 298 -5.60 6.29 -7.42
N GLN A 299 -6.49 5.98 -8.35
CA GLN A 299 -6.88 6.91 -9.42
C GLN A 299 -7.40 8.25 -8.88
N GLU A 300 -8.15 8.25 -7.78
CA GLU A 300 -8.70 9.48 -7.21
C GLU A 300 -7.62 10.48 -6.76
N GLU A 301 -6.43 9.98 -6.43
CA GLU A 301 -5.30 10.81 -5.99
C GLU A 301 -4.65 11.59 -7.16
N ALA A 302 -4.72 11.06 -8.40
CA ALA A 302 -4.21 11.70 -9.62
C ALA A 302 -5.01 11.29 -10.86
N PRO A 303 -6.27 11.77 -11.02
CA PRO A 303 -7.17 11.28 -12.07
C PRO A 303 -6.61 11.42 -13.50
N ASP A 304 -5.83 12.45 -13.76
CA ASP A 304 -5.27 12.77 -15.08
C ASP A 304 -3.87 12.17 -15.32
N ASN A 305 -3.20 11.67 -14.26
CA ASN A 305 -1.81 11.21 -14.31
C ASN A 305 -1.64 9.71 -13.98
N MET A 306 -2.65 9.09 -13.35
CA MET A 306 -2.59 7.67 -13.01
C MET A 306 -2.81 6.81 -14.24
N LEU A 307 -1.90 5.88 -14.52
CA LEU A 307 -2.06 4.90 -15.60
C LEU A 307 -2.85 3.68 -15.11
N VAL A 308 -2.41 3.13 -14.01
CA VAL A 308 -2.85 1.86 -13.43
C VAL A 308 -2.39 1.80 -11.99
N SER A 309 -3.05 0.99 -11.15
CA SER A 309 -2.57 0.62 -9.82
C SER A 309 -2.39 -0.89 -9.72
N THR A 310 -1.33 -1.36 -9.06
CA THR A 310 -1.29 -2.75 -8.61
C THR A 310 -2.28 -2.91 -7.47
N ILE A 311 -3.00 -4.02 -7.45
CA ILE A 311 -3.94 -4.36 -6.39
C ILE A 311 -3.36 -5.49 -5.56
N LYS A 312 -3.41 -5.28 -4.25
CA LYS A 312 -3.05 -6.24 -3.21
C LYS A 312 -4.23 -6.34 -2.25
N GLY A 313 -5.00 -7.40 -2.38
CA GLY A 313 -6.27 -7.60 -1.70
C GLY A 313 -6.12 -7.91 -0.21
N VAL A 314 -5.46 -7.03 0.55
CA VAL A 314 -5.23 -7.23 1.99
C VAL A 314 -6.55 -7.27 2.74
N GLY A 315 -7.50 -6.38 2.41
CA GLY A 315 -8.82 -6.36 3.01
C GLY A 315 -9.61 -7.65 2.76
N ASP A 316 -9.53 -8.18 1.52
CA ASP A 316 -10.18 -9.46 1.18
C ASP A 316 -9.53 -10.64 1.90
N ALA A 317 -8.20 -10.63 2.03
CA ALA A 317 -7.49 -11.64 2.80
C ALA A 317 -7.87 -11.62 4.29
N VAL A 318 -8.03 -10.43 4.88
CA VAL A 318 -8.49 -10.27 6.26
C VAL A 318 -9.90 -10.84 6.43
N LYS A 319 -10.83 -10.53 5.52
CA LYS A 319 -12.20 -11.09 5.54
C LYS A 319 -12.17 -12.61 5.41
N LEU A 320 -11.38 -13.17 4.49
CA LEU A 320 -11.26 -14.62 4.33
C LEU A 320 -10.78 -15.31 5.62
N ILE A 321 -9.79 -14.74 6.32
CA ILE A 321 -9.30 -15.30 7.59
C ILE A 321 -10.37 -15.26 8.67
N ILE A 322 -11.18 -14.20 8.74
CA ILE A 322 -12.29 -14.08 9.67
C ILE A 322 -13.35 -15.14 9.35
N ASP A 323 -13.71 -15.31 8.09
CA ASP A 323 -14.69 -16.31 7.63
C ASP A 323 -14.20 -17.75 7.93
N ASP A 324 -12.92 -18.06 7.64
CA ASP A 324 -12.30 -19.35 7.98
C ASP A 324 -12.34 -19.61 9.50
N TYR A 325 -12.07 -18.58 10.32
CA TYR A 325 -12.12 -18.69 11.78
C TYR A 325 -13.54 -18.99 12.28
N GLN A 326 -14.56 -18.29 11.74
CA GLN A 326 -15.97 -18.48 12.12
C GLN A 326 -16.48 -19.91 11.89
N ILE A 327 -16.00 -20.57 10.84
CA ILE A 327 -16.40 -21.94 10.52
C ILE A 327 -15.47 -22.99 11.14
N GLY A 328 -14.50 -22.58 11.96
CA GLY A 328 -13.55 -23.46 12.64
C GLY A 328 -12.44 -24.01 11.74
N GLU A 329 -12.18 -23.36 10.61
CA GLU A 329 -11.14 -23.71 9.63
C GLU A 329 -9.92 -22.75 9.67
N PHE A 330 -9.62 -22.19 10.84
CA PHE A 330 -8.43 -21.36 11.01
C PHE A 330 -7.15 -22.14 10.65
N LYS A 331 -6.40 -21.63 9.67
CA LYS A 331 -5.25 -22.32 9.05
C LYS A 331 -3.94 -22.12 9.83
N GLY A 332 -3.99 -22.23 11.14
CA GLY A 332 -2.78 -22.17 11.98
C GLY A 332 -1.74 -23.19 11.53
N GLY A 333 -0.48 -22.79 11.47
CA GLY A 333 0.61 -23.62 10.94
C GLY A 333 0.89 -23.40 9.46
N GLU A 334 0.03 -22.71 8.73
CA GLU A 334 0.12 -22.56 7.27
C GLU A 334 0.44 -21.12 6.84
N THR A 335 0.79 -20.97 5.58
CA THR A 335 0.82 -19.69 4.87
C THR A 335 -0.20 -19.72 3.73
N VAL A 336 -1.15 -18.80 3.77
CA VAL A 336 -2.07 -18.52 2.65
C VAL A 336 -1.35 -17.59 1.68
N ARG A 337 -1.26 -17.97 0.40
CA ARG A 337 -0.56 -17.17 -0.60
C ARG A 337 -1.46 -16.88 -1.78
N PHE A 338 -1.59 -15.59 -2.10
CA PHE A 338 -2.37 -15.10 -3.24
C PHE A 338 -1.46 -14.79 -4.43
N THR A 339 -1.97 -15.07 -5.63
CA THR A 339 -1.29 -14.91 -6.92
C THR A 339 -2.23 -14.28 -7.95
N LEU A 340 -1.77 -14.00 -9.15
CA LEU A 340 -2.64 -13.55 -10.26
C LEU A 340 -3.77 -14.54 -10.62
N ALA A 341 -3.65 -15.81 -10.20
CA ALA A 341 -4.70 -16.81 -10.40
C ALA A 341 -5.87 -16.68 -9.43
N ASP A 342 -5.68 -15.92 -8.32
CA ASP A 342 -6.67 -15.74 -7.25
C ASP A 342 -7.54 -14.47 -7.44
N GLY A 343 -7.74 -14.07 -8.70
CA GLY A 343 -8.63 -12.98 -9.07
C GLY A 343 -8.16 -11.61 -8.58
N ASP A 344 -9.01 -10.91 -7.82
CA ASP A 344 -8.71 -9.54 -7.38
C ASP A 344 -7.70 -9.46 -6.23
N ALA A 345 -7.37 -10.59 -5.59
CA ALA A 345 -6.40 -10.60 -4.47
C ALA A 345 -4.99 -10.17 -4.89
N VAL A 346 -4.56 -10.53 -6.11
CA VAL A 346 -3.37 -9.98 -6.78
C VAL A 346 -3.76 -9.65 -8.21
N SER A 347 -3.89 -8.37 -8.52
CA SER A 347 -4.36 -7.90 -9.82
C SER A 347 -3.83 -6.50 -10.15
N ILE A 348 -4.37 -5.90 -11.20
CA ILE A 348 -4.15 -4.49 -11.54
C ILE A 348 -5.49 -3.81 -11.83
N LYS A 349 -5.56 -2.51 -11.55
CA LYS A 349 -6.73 -1.66 -11.85
C LYS A 349 -6.31 -0.50 -12.73
N TYR A 350 -6.81 -0.48 -13.95
CA TYR A 350 -6.60 0.66 -14.87
C TYR A 350 -7.40 1.88 -14.42
N ALA A 351 -6.80 3.06 -14.58
CA ALA A 351 -7.52 4.30 -14.40
C ALA A 351 -8.55 4.53 -15.53
N ASP A 352 -9.69 5.10 -15.18
CA ASP A 352 -10.81 5.35 -16.10
C ASP A 352 -10.62 6.65 -16.94
N ASN A 353 -9.37 6.98 -17.29
CA ASN A 353 -9.01 8.19 -18.03
C ASN A 353 -8.66 7.92 -19.52
N GLY A 354 -8.60 6.65 -19.92
CA GLY A 354 -8.32 6.25 -21.30
C GLY A 354 -6.86 6.42 -21.75
N LEU A 355 -5.92 6.68 -20.82
CA LEU A 355 -4.50 6.82 -21.16
C LEU A 355 -3.91 5.51 -21.68
N VAL A 356 -4.15 4.40 -20.98
CA VAL A 356 -3.70 3.08 -21.45
C VAL A 356 -4.62 2.58 -22.54
N THR A 357 -4.06 2.32 -23.72
CA THR A 357 -4.84 1.90 -24.90
C THR A 357 -5.36 0.46 -24.77
N ASP A 358 -6.45 0.15 -25.47
CA ASP A 358 -7.01 -1.20 -25.48
C ASP A 358 -6.02 -2.24 -26.02
N GLU A 359 -5.14 -1.87 -26.96
CA GLU A 359 -4.08 -2.73 -27.47
C GLU A 359 -3.10 -3.16 -26.37
N ILE A 360 -2.69 -2.21 -25.52
CA ILE A 360 -1.82 -2.52 -24.36
C ILE A 360 -2.57 -3.40 -23.37
N LYS A 361 -3.85 -3.10 -23.07
CA LYS A 361 -4.67 -3.91 -22.15
C LYS A 361 -4.84 -5.35 -22.63
N GLU A 362 -5.07 -5.57 -23.92
CA GLU A 362 -5.16 -6.92 -24.50
C GLU A 362 -3.84 -7.69 -24.36
N LYS A 363 -2.71 -7.02 -24.56
CA LYS A 363 -1.38 -7.61 -24.37
C LYS A 363 -1.11 -7.96 -22.91
N VAL A 364 -1.45 -7.06 -21.99
CA VAL A 364 -1.30 -7.29 -20.55
C VAL A 364 -2.13 -8.49 -20.09
N GLU A 365 -3.35 -8.64 -20.59
CA GLU A 365 -4.18 -9.80 -20.26
C GLU A 365 -3.55 -11.10 -20.79
N GLN A 366 -2.94 -11.08 -21.99
CA GLN A 366 -2.20 -12.23 -22.50
C GLN A 366 -0.97 -12.54 -21.63
N ILE A 367 -0.20 -11.54 -21.21
CA ILE A 367 0.96 -11.69 -20.33
C ILE A 367 0.51 -12.23 -18.96
N LYS A 368 -0.57 -11.72 -18.41
CA LYS A 368 -1.18 -12.23 -17.16
C LYS A 368 -1.48 -13.72 -17.27
N GLN A 369 -2.14 -14.13 -18.37
CA GLN A 369 -2.43 -15.54 -18.59
C GLN A 369 -1.15 -16.39 -18.76
N ASP A 370 -0.13 -15.88 -19.44
CA ASP A 370 1.14 -16.56 -19.63
C ASP A 370 1.93 -16.71 -18.31
N ILE A 371 1.79 -15.76 -17.38
CA ILE A 371 2.32 -15.89 -16.01
C ILE A 371 1.55 -16.97 -15.23
N ILE A 372 0.22 -16.94 -15.27
CA ILE A 372 -0.64 -17.93 -14.60
C ILE A 372 -0.35 -19.35 -15.12
N ASP A 373 -0.16 -19.49 -16.43
CA ASP A 373 0.15 -20.75 -17.08
C ASP A 373 1.62 -21.21 -16.85
N GLY A 374 2.45 -20.39 -16.19
CA GLY A 374 3.87 -20.65 -15.96
C GLY A 374 4.75 -20.60 -17.22
N LYS A 375 4.30 -19.92 -18.28
CA LYS A 375 5.09 -19.68 -19.51
C LYS A 375 6.06 -18.51 -19.34
N ILE A 376 5.67 -17.54 -18.51
CA ILE A 376 6.51 -16.43 -18.06
C ILE A 376 6.77 -16.62 -16.58
N GLU A 377 8.03 -16.80 -16.21
CA GLU A 377 8.48 -16.77 -14.82
C GLU A 377 8.90 -15.35 -14.48
N VAL A 378 8.41 -14.85 -13.33
CA VAL A 378 8.67 -13.48 -12.87
C VAL A 378 9.63 -13.53 -11.68
N PRO A 379 10.76 -12.82 -11.71
CA PRO A 379 11.73 -12.81 -10.62
C PRO A 379 11.18 -12.10 -9.38
N GLN A 380 11.57 -12.57 -8.20
CA GLN A 380 11.20 -12.03 -6.91
C GLN A 380 12.34 -11.22 -6.26
N ASN A 381 13.56 -11.35 -6.79
CA ASN A 381 14.78 -10.75 -6.24
C ASN A 381 15.84 -10.60 -7.35
N GLU A 382 16.97 -9.96 -6.99
CA GLU A 382 18.05 -9.66 -7.90
C GLU A 382 18.67 -10.90 -8.53
N GLU A 383 18.94 -11.94 -7.72
CA GLU A 383 19.57 -13.18 -8.18
C GLU A 383 18.72 -13.84 -9.28
N GLU A 384 17.41 -13.97 -9.01
CA GLU A 384 16.46 -14.52 -10.00
C GLU A 384 16.38 -13.66 -11.26
N ALA A 385 16.35 -12.31 -11.11
CA ALA A 385 16.29 -11.40 -12.24
C ALA A 385 17.53 -11.47 -13.14
N ILE A 386 18.72 -11.67 -12.55
CA ILE A 386 19.96 -11.90 -13.28
C ILE A 386 19.95 -13.29 -13.98
N GLU A 387 19.56 -14.35 -13.23
CA GLU A 387 19.51 -15.70 -13.79
C GLU A 387 18.52 -15.83 -14.97
N MET A 388 17.40 -15.15 -14.89
CA MET A 388 16.38 -15.10 -15.95
C MET A 388 16.76 -14.10 -17.08
N GLY A 389 17.84 -13.33 -16.90
CA GLY A 389 18.38 -12.40 -17.89
C GLY A 389 17.53 -11.13 -18.07
N TYR A 390 16.77 -10.73 -17.07
CA TYR A 390 16.02 -9.47 -17.07
C TYR A 390 16.89 -8.26 -16.70
N ILE A 391 17.95 -8.47 -15.93
CA ILE A 391 18.94 -7.44 -15.58
C ILE A 391 20.35 -8.00 -15.75
N GLU A 392 21.32 -7.11 -15.94
CA GLU A 392 22.73 -7.45 -15.98
C GLU A 392 23.30 -7.49 -14.55
N ALA A 393 24.24 -8.40 -14.29
CA ALA A 393 25.00 -8.40 -13.03
C ALA A 393 25.96 -7.20 -13.02
N GLU A 394 25.96 -6.42 -11.92
CA GLU A 394 26.90 -5.34 -11.72
C GLU A 394 28.37 -5.78 -11.50
#